data_2736a26b8d8ce6a7164ed3a6f93df853
#
_entry.id   2736a26b8d8ce6a7164ed3a6f93df853
#
_cell.length_a   1.000
_cell.length_b   1.000
_cell.length_c   1.000
_cell.angle_alpha   90.00
_cell.angle_beta   90.00
_cell.angle_gamma   90.00
#
_symmetry.space_group_name_H-M   'P 1'
#
loop_
_entity.id
_entity.type
_entity.pdbx_description
1 polymer ?
#
loop_
_entity_poly.entity_id
_entity_poly.type
_entity_poly.pdbx_seq_one_letter_code
_entity_poly.pdbx_strand_id
1 'polypeptide(L)'
;EEAGYKPGEDFKIAIDAASSEWWDEEQKLYVQPKSGKKLTQQQLVNMWKKFADNYPIISLEDGMAETDWEGWAMLTKAIGDRVQLVGDDLFVTNVERLATGIEKQVGNAILIKVNQIGTLTETLDAIQMANRAGYTAIVSHRSGETEDATIADIAVAVNAGQIKTGAPSRTDRVAKYNQL
;
A
#
# COMPACT_ATOMS: atom_id res chain seq x y z
N GLU A 1 -15.87 17.37 7.90
CA GLU A 1 -16.29 18.78 8.00
C GLU A 1 -17.31 18.99 9.13
N GLU A 2 -18.36 18.15 9.23
CA GLU A 2 -19.37 18.27 10.31
C GLU A 2 -18.77 18.13 11.73
N ALA A 3 -17.70 17.36 11.88
CA ALA A 3 -16.97 17.19 13.15
C ALA A 3 -15.94 18.31 13.43
N GLY A 4 -15.87 19.35 12.60
CA GLY A 4 -14.97 20.50 12.76
C GLY A 4 -13.56 20.29 12.21
N TYR A 5 -13.28 19.19 11.53
CA TYR A 5 -11.98 18.92 10.91
C TYR A 5 -11.94 19.29 9.42
N LYS A 6 -10.74 19.64 8.93
CA LYS A 6 -10.52 20.07 7.55
C LYS A 6 -9.91 18.94 6.72
N PRO A 7 -10.62 18.45 5.66
CA PRO A 7 -10.05 17.50 4.71
C PRO A 7 -8.77 18.04 4.07
N GLY A 8 -7.73 17.22 4.00
CA GLY A 8 -6.44 17.58 3.42
C GLY A 8 -5.47 18.30 4.37
N GLU A 9 -5.97 18.91 5.45
CA GLU A 9 -5.14 19.50 6.52
C GLU A 9 -5.07 18.52 7.71
N ASP A 10 -6.20 18.31 8.39
CA ASP A 10 -6.28 17.47 9.59
C ASP A 10 -6.37 15.98 9.24
N PHE A 11 -7.11 15.65 8.17
CA PHE A 11 -7.28 14.27 7.69
C PHE A 11 -7.00 14.16 6.19
N LYS A 12 -6.34 13.08 5.83
CA LYS A 12 -6.06 12.68 4.45
C LYS A 12 -6.54 11.26 4.21
N ILE A 13 -6.64 10.87 2.95
CA ILE A 13 -7.17 9.57 2.54
C ILE A 13 -6.02 8.67 2.11
N ALA A 14 -5.98 7.46 2.67
CA ALA A 14 -5.20 6.34 2.18
C ALA A 14 -6.17 5.26 1.66
N ILE A 15 -5.93 4.77 0.45
CA ILE A 15 -6.78 3.78 -0.22
C ILE A 15 -5.99 2.48 -0.35
N ASP A 16 -6.59 1.36 0.02
CA ASP A 16 -6.21 0.02 -0.40
C ASP A 16 -7.21 -0.42 -1.48
N ALA A 17 -6.74 -0.48 -2.72
CA ALA A 17 -7.60 -0.74 -3.88
C ALA A 17 -7.74 -2.24 -4.18
N ALA A 18 -6.76 -3.05 -3.77
CA ALA A 18 -6.67 -4.48 -4.05
C ALA A 18 -6.99 -4.82 -5.53
N SER A 19 -6.38 -4.07 -6.46
CA SER A 19 -6.75 -4.10 -7.89
C SER A 19 -6.46 -5.42 -8.59
N SER A 20 -5.69 -6.32 -7.96
CA SER A 20 -5.51 -7.70 -8.45
C SER A 20 -6.84 -8.45 -8.55
N GLU A 21 -7.81 -8.15 -7.67
CA GLU A 21 -9.16 -8.75 -7.72
C GLU A 21 -9.98 -8.30 -8.95
N TRP A 22 -9.57 -7.23 -9.61
CA TRP A 22 -10.27 -6.68 -10.79
C TRP A 22 -9.62 -7.13 -12.10
N TRP A 23 -8.40 -7.69 -12.02
CA TRP A 23 -7.58 -7.98 -13.19
C TRP A 23 -8.03 -9.27 -13.89
N ASP A 24 -8.36 -9.15 -15.17
CA ASP A 24 -8.61 -10.25 -16.08
C ASP A 24 -7.35 -10.48 -16.91
N GLU A 25 -6.62 -11.55 -16.60
CA GLU A 25 -5.34 -11.87 -17.21
C GLU A 25 -5.47 -12.21 -18.70
N GLU A 26 -6.61 -12.80 -19.12
CA GLU A 26 -6.83 -13.18 -20.52
C GLU A 26 -7.15 -11.96 -21.39
N GLN A 27 -8.01 -11.07 -20.86
CA GLN A 27 -8.44 -9.87 -21.59
C GLN A 27 -7.48 -8.69 -21.40
N LYS A 28 -6.56 -8.76 -20.42
CA LYS A 28 -5.69 -7.65 -20.01
C LYS A 28 -6.49 -6.39 -19.67
N LEU A 29 -7.57 -6.57 -18.93
CA LEU A 29 -8.50 -5.52 -18.53
C LEU A 29 -8.80 -5.61 -17.03
N TYR A 30 -9.11 -4.48 -16.44
CA TYR A 30 -9.63 -4.39 -15.07
C TYR A 30 -11.16 -4.37 -15.10
N VAL A 31 -11.80 -5.34 -14.47
CA VAL A 31 -13.26 -5.47 -14.42
C VAL A 31 -13.74 -5.04 -13.03
N GLN A 32 -14.36 -3.88 -12.93
CA GLN A 32 -14.84 -3.37 -11.65
C GLN A 32 -15.99 -4.26 -11.11
N PRO A 33 -15.87 -4.82 -9.89
CA PRO A 33 -16.78 -5.88 -9.44
C PRO A 33 -18.23 -5.43 -9.27
N LYS A 34 -18.48 -4.17 -8.90
CA LYS A 34 -19.85 -3.65 -8.69
C LYS A 34 -20.51 -3.15 -9.97
N SER A 35 -19.76 -2.51 -10.84
CA SER A 35 -20.31 -1.88 -12.04
C SER A 35 -20.18 -2.75 -13.30
N GLY A 36 -19.33 -3.78 -13.26
CA GLY A 36 -18.95 -4.57 -14.43
C GLY A 36 -18.18 -3.77 -15.50
N LYS A 37 -17.81 -2.53 -15.21
CA LYS A 37 -17.10 -1.68 -16.16
C LYS A 37 -15.70 -2.23 -16.40
N LYS A 38 -15.36 -2.41 -17.68
CA LYS A 38 -14.02 -2.82 -18.12
C LYS A 38 -13.16 -1.59 -18.39
N LEU A 39 -11.96 -1.60 -17.83
CA LEU A 39 -10.98 -0.53 -17.97
C LEU A 39 -9.66 -1.11 -18.50
N THR A 40 -9.04 -0.43 -19.44
CA THR A 40 -7.63 -0.67 -19.77
C THR A 40 -6.73 -0.15 -18.63
N GLN A 41 -5.45 -0.56 -18.62
CA GLN A 41 -4.44 -0.03 -17.72
C GLN A 41 -4.45 1.51 -17.72
N GLN A 42 -4.40 2.14 -18.88
CA GLN A 42 -4.40 3.59 -19.00
C GLN A 42 -5.67 4.24 -18.43
N GLN A 43 -6.83 3.60 -18.63
CA GLN A 43 -8.09 4.11 -18.08
C GLN A 43 -8.14 4.02 -16.56
N LEU A 44 -7.58 2.96 -15.97
CA LEU A 44 -7.46 2.82 -14.52
C LEU A 44 -6.48 3.86 -13.95
N VAL A 45 -5.32 4.04 -14.56
CA VAL A 45 -4.36 5.09 -14.18
C VAL A 45 -5.00 6.48 -14.23
N ASN A 46 -5.74 6.79 -15.29
CA ASN A 46 -6.45 8.06 -15.42
C ASN A 46 -7.53 8.24 -14.34
N MET A 47 -8.18 7.16 -13.93
CA MET A 47 -9.14 7.18 -12.81
C MET A 47 -8.44 7.53 -11.50
N TRP A 48 -7.32 6.86 -11.17
CA TRP A 48 -6.54 7.16 -9.97
C TRP A 48 -6.00 8.58 -9.98
N LYS A 49 -5.47 9.02 -11.12
CA LYS A 49 -5.02 10.41 -11.28
C LYS A 49 -6.14 11.40 -10.99
N LYS A 50 -7.33 11.19 -11.56
CA LYS A 50 -8.50 12.03 -11.30
C LYS A 50 -8.91 12.03 -9.83
N PHE A 51 -8.83 10.89 -9.15
CA PHE A 51 -9.13 10.83 -7.71
C PHE A 51 -8.10 11.62 -6.89
N ALA A 52 -6.81 11.46 -7.18
CA ALA A 52 -5.76 12.22 -6.52
C ALA A 52 -5.81 13.73 -6.81
N ASP A 53 -6.37 14.14 -7.96
CA ASP A 53 -6.57 15.55 -8.31
C ASP A 53 -7.76 16.19 -7.55
N ASN A 54 -8.78 15.40 -7.18
CA ASN A 54 -10.03 15.91 -6.62
C ASN A 54 -10.22 15.62 -5.12
N TYR A 55 -9.45 14.71 -4.54
CA TYR A 55 -9.56 14.31 -3.14
C TYR A 55 -8.19 14.34 -2.47
N PRO A 56 -8.11 14.54 -1.16
CA PRO A 56 -6.84 14.60 -0.42
C PRO A 56 -6.23 13.20 -0.22
N ILE A 57 -6.00 12.47 -1.31
CA ILE A 57 -5.39 11.14 -1.32
C ILE A 57 -3.88 11.30 -1.26
N ILE A 58 -3.26 10.71 -0.24
CA ILE A 58 -1.82 10.71 -0.05
C ILE A 58 -1.17 9.34 -0.23
N SER A 59 -1.97 8.28 -0.20
CA SER A 59 -1.48 6.90 -0.33
C SER A 59 -2.48 6.05 -1.11
N LEU A 60 -1.98 5.25 -2.04
CA LEU A 60 -2.72 4.28 -2.82
C LEU A 60 -1.98 2.94 -2.79
N GLU A 61 -2.58 1.95 -2.13
CA GLU A 61 -2.08 0.59 -2.03
C GLU A 61 -2.72 -0.26 -3.12
N ASP A 62 -1.88 -1.06 -3.79
CA ASP A 62 -2.25 -1.97 -4.88
C ASP A 62 -3.19 -1.36 -5.92
N GLY A 63 -2.82 -0.17 -6.40
CA GLY A 63 -3.57 0.57 -7.41
C GLY A 63 -3.61 -0.11 -8.78
N MET A 64 -2.71 -1.07 -9.03
CA MET A 64 -2.67 -1.96 -10.19
C MET A 64 -2.49 -3.40 -9.72
N ALA A 65 -2.75 -4.38 -10.59
CA ALA A 65 -2.60 -5.80 -10.27
C ALA A 65 -1.13 -6.19 -10.02
N GLU A 66 -0.90 -7.19 -9.19
CA GLU A 66 0.43 -7.69 -8.78
C GLU A 66 1.30 -8.24 -9.92
N THR A 67 0.67 -8.58 -11.05
CA THR A 67 1.35 -9.05 -12.27
C THR A 67 1.48 -7.97 -13.34
N ASP A 68 0.79 -6.84 -13.19
CA ASP A 68 0.73 -5.75 -14.17
C ASP A 68 1.85 -4.70 -13.96
N TRP A 69 3.10 -5.12 -14.16
CA TRP A 69 4.27 -4.25 -14.01
C TRP A 69 4.24 -3.02 -14.93
N GLU A 70 3.67 -3.14 -16.13
CA GLU A 70 3.53 -2.01 -17.07
C GLU A 70 2.52 -0.98 -16.54
N GLY A 71 1.37 -1.43 -16.06
CA GLY A 71 0.39 -0.58 -15.42
C GLY A 71 0.95 0.13 -14.19
N TRP A 72 1.73 -0.57 -13.36
CA TRP A 72 2.43 0.01 -12.23
C TRP A 72 3.43 1.10 -12.64
N ALA A 73 4.19 0.88 -13.71
CA ALA A 73 5.12 1.89 -14.24
C ALA A 73 4.36 3.14 -14.72
N MET A 74 3.23 2.94 -15.43
CA MET A 74 2.37 4.05 -15.85
C MET A 74 1.79 4.82 -14.66
N LEU A 75 1.30 4.12 -13.64
CA LEU A 75 0.75 4.72 -12.43
C LEU A 75 1.81 5.53 -11.68
N THR A 76 3.00 4.93 -11.48
CA THR A 76 4.13 5.59 -10.82
C THR A 76 4.53 6.87 -11.52
N LYS A 77 4.64 6.83 -12.84
CA LYS A 77 4.94 8.01 -13.65
C LYS A 77 3.86 9.09 -13.57
N ALA A 78 2.58 8.69 -13.40
CA ALA A 78 1.46 9.62 -13.43
C ALA A 78 1.24 10.39 -12.12
N ILE A 79 1.49 9.75 -10.96
CA ILE A 79 1.16 10.32 -9.65
C ILE A 79 2.16 10.00 -8.53
N GLY A 80 3.23 9.25 -8.81
CA GLY A 80 4.19 8.82 -7.79
C GLY A 80 5.03 9.93 -7.18
N ASP A 81 5.05 11.12 -7.78
CA ASP A 81 5.69 12.33 -7.26
C ASP A 81 4.92 12.98 -6.10
N ARG A 82 3.64 12.67 -5.94
CA ARG A 82 2.75 13.30 -4.96
C ARG A 82 1.89 12.33 -4.15
N VAL A 83 1.83 11.06 -4.55
CA VAL A 83 1.08 10.01 -3.88
C VAL A 83 2.02 8.87 -3.53
N GLN A 84 1.95 8.39 -2.29
CA GLN A 84 2.63 7.18 -1.87
C GLN A 84 1.96 5.99 -2.56
N LEU A 85 2.70 5.28 -3.40
CA LEU A 85 2.24 4.10 -4.13
C LEU A 85 2.79 2.83 -3.49
N VAL A 86 1.92 2.14 -2.76
CA VAL A 86 2.29 1.03 -1.89
C VAL A 86 2.06 -0.29 -2.58
N GLY A 87 3.09 -1.13 -2.66
CA GLY A 87 2.95 -2.53 -3.06
C GLY A 87 2.75 -3.43 -1.85
N ASP A 88 1.55 -3.99 -1.70
CA ASP A 88 1.25 -5.12 -0.82
C ASP A 88 1.38 -6.44 -1.59
N ASP A 89 0.39 -6.77 -2.40
CA ASP A 89 0.42 -7.98 -3.25
C ASP A 89 1.54 -7.93 -4.30
N LEU A 90 1.89 -6.71 -4.76
CA LEU A 90 3.00 -6.52 -5.68
C LEU A 90 4.33 -7.04 -5.11
N PHE A 91 4.63 -6.76 -3.84
CA PHE A 91 5.94 -7.04 -3.23
C PHE A 91 5.92 -8.19 -2.22
N VAL A 92 4.79 -8.48 -1.59
CA VAL A 92 4.56 -9.55 -0.60
C VAL A 92 5.66 -9.66 0.49
N THR A 93 6.21 -8.51 0.92
CA THR A 93 7.35 -8.41 1.86
C THR A 93 8.61 -9.16 1.36
N ASN A 94 8.74 -9.42 0.06
CA ASN A 94 9.78 -10.24 -0.53
C ASN A 94 10.86 -9.38 -1.21
N VAL A 95 12.13 -9.60 -0.87
CA VAL A 95 13.27 -8.81 -1.38
C VAL A 95 13.49 -8.96 -2.88
N GLU A 96 13.20 -10.11 -3.48
CA GLU A 96 13.39 -10.33 -4.92
C GLU A 96 12.35 -9.57 -5.74
N ARG A 97 11.08 -9.60 -5.28
CA ARG A 97 10.00 -8.82 -5.90
C ARG A 97 10.22 -7.32 -5.72
N LEU A 98 10.68 -6.91 -4.54
CA LEU A 98 11.03 -5.51 -4.27
C LEU A 98 12.20 -5.05 -5.16
N ALA A 99 13.25 -5.86 -5.30
CA ALA A 99 14.37 -5.56 -6.20
C ALA A 99 13.89 -5.36 -7.65
N THR A 100 13.00 -6.23 -8.13
CA THR A 100 12.36 -6.09 -9.44
C THR A 100 11.60 -4.77 -9.58
N GLY A 101 10.85 -4.38 -8.55
CA GLY A 101 10.11 -3.12 -8.53
C GLY A 101 11.04 -1.89 -8.56
N ILE A 102 12.11 -1.93 -7.79
CA ILE A 102 13.15 -0.89 -7.78
C ILE A 102 13.81 -0.75 -9.15
N GLU A 103 14.21 -1.87 -9.78
CA GLU A 103 14.80 -1.88 -11.11
C GLU A 103 13.85 -1.29 -12.17
N LYS A 104 12.58 -1.62 -12.08
CA LYS A 104 11.52 -1.12 -12.97
C LYS A 104 11.02 0.27 -12.62
N GLN A 105 11.46 0.83 -11.50
CA GLN A 105 11.00 2.14 -10.98
C GLN A 105 9.48 2.19 -10.77
N VAL A 106 8.91 1.17 -10.16
CA VAL A 106 7.46 1.05 -9.91
C VAL A 106 7.13 1.08 -8.42
N GLY A 107 6.12 1.85 -8.06
CA GLY A 107 5.82 2.14 -6.66
C GLY A 107 6.85 3.08 -6.03
N ASN A 108 6.66 3.39 -4.77
CA ASN A 108 7.59 4.15 -3.93
C ASN A 108 7.47 3.80 -2.44
N ALA A 109 6.68 2.75 -2.15
CA ALA A 109 6.49 2.23 -0.81
C ALA A 109 6.19 0.73 -0.83
N ILE A 110 6.53 0.04 0.25
CA ILE A 110 6.22 -1.37 0.47
C ILE A 110 5.37 -1.54 1.74
N LEU A 111 4.35 -2.40 1.65
CA LEU A 111 3.65 -2.89 2.84
C LEU A 111 4.43 -4.06 3.44
N ILE A 112 4.64 -4.03 4.75
CA ILE A 112 5.42 -5.01 5.49
C ILE A 112 4.48 -5.86 6.36
N LYS A 113 4.39 -7.13 6.04
CA LYS A 113 3.66 -8.14 6.79
C LYS A 113 4.64 -9.21 7.27
N VAL A 114 5.05 -9.14 8.53
CA VAL A 114 6.12 -9.99 9.11
C VAL A 114 5.87 -11.48 8.89
N ASN A 115 4.63 -11.93 9.06
CA ASN A 115 4.27 -13.35 8.89
C ASN A 115 4.00 -13.75 7.41
N GLN A 116 4.08 -12.84 6.46
CA GLN A 116 3.94 -13.15 5.03
C GLN A 116 5.27 -13.68 4.47
N ILE A 117 6.37 -13.06 4.81
CA ILE A 117 7.72 -13.55 4.47
C ILE A 117 8.18 -14.62 5.45
N GLY A 118 7.86 -14.52 6.75
CA GLY A 118 7.95 -15.58 7.73
C GLY A 118 9.03 -15.41 8.78
N THR A 119 10.09 -14.63 8.56
CA THR A 119 11.12 -14.35 9.57
C THR A 119 11.33 -12.86 9.77
N LEU A 120 11.76 -12.50 10.98
CA LEU A 120 12.11 -11.10 11.27
C LEU A 120 13.33 -10.63 10.46
N THR A 121 14.30 -11.49 10.22
CA THR A 121 15.48 -11.18 9.41
C THR A 121 15.08 -10.77 8.00
N GLU A 122 14.30 -11.59 7.29
CA GLU A 122 13.84 -11.29 5.94
C GLU A 122 12.97 -10.02 5.90
N THR A 123 12.14 -9.81 6.95
CA THR A 123 11.36 -8.58 7.12
C THR A 123 12.27 -7.35 7.19
N LEU A 124 13.30 -7.40 8.03
CA LEU A 124 14.26 -6.29 8.19
C LEU A 124 15.08 -6.07 6.91
N ASP A 125 15.45 -7.12 6.20
CA ASP A 125 16.14 -7.03 4.90
C ASP A 125 15.28 -6.32 3.86
N ALA A 126 13.97 -6.63 3.80
CA ALA A 126 13.04 -5.96 2.90
C ALA A 126 12.90 -4.46 3.24
N ILE A 127 12.75 -4.12 4.53
CA ILE A 127 12.68 -2.72 4.99
C ILE A 127 13.98 -1.99 4.66
N GLN A 128 15.14 -2.60 4.92
CA GLN A 128 16.43 -1.97 4.64
C GLN A 128 16.63 -1.74 3.14
N MET A 129 16.25 -2.71 2.29
CA MET A 129 16.31 -2.57 0.83
C MET A 129 15.41 -1.43 0.35
N ALA A 130 14.17 -1.35 0.85
CA ALA A 130 13.24 -0.27 0.54
C ALA A 130 13.85 1.10 0.88
N ASN A 131 14.31 1.25 2.12
CA ASN A 131 14.89 2.51 2.60
C ASN A 131 16.12 2.94 1.77
N ARG A 132 17.01 2.01 1.40
CA ARG A 132 18.19 2.29 0.55
C ARG A 132 17.79 2.75 -0.85
N ALA A 133 16.66 2.31 -1.36
CA ALA A 133 16.12 2.71 -2.66
C ALA A 133 15.26 3.99 -2.61
N GLY A 134 15.09 4.60 -1.43
CA GLY A 134 14.23 5.76 -1.24
C GLY A 134 12.74 5.43 -1.17
N TYR A 135 12.38 4.16 -1.01
CA TYR A 135 11.00 3.74 -0.74
C TYR A 135 10.69 3.85 0.74
N THR A 136 9.44 4.13 1.06
CA THR A 136 8.94 4.06 2.43
C THR A 136 8.44 2.66 2.78
N ALA A 137 8.43 2.32 4.07
CA ALA A 137 7.87 1.06 4.57
C ALA A 137 6.69 1.36 5.48
N ILE A 138 5.61 0.58 5.34
CA ILE A 138 4.43 0.64 6.20
C ILE A 138 4.30 -0.69 6.90
N VAL A 139 4.47 -0.73 8.22
CA VAL A 139 4.27 -1.97 8.99
C VAL A 139 2.78 -2.24 9.12
N SER A 140 2.35 -3.46 8.80
CA SER A 140 0.94 -3.79 8.64
C SER A 140 0.51 -4.97 9.50
N HIS A 141 -0.72 -4.88 9.97
CA HIS A 141 -1.48 -6.00 10.51
C HIS A 141 -1.90 -6.99 9.40
N ARG A 142 -2.64 -8.03 9.81
CA ARG A 142 -3.39 -8.92 8.91
C ARG A 142 -4.90 -8.77 9.15
N SER A 143 -5.72 -9.34 8.25
CA SER A 143 -7.18 -9.38 8.41
C SER A 143 -7.62 -10.13 9.68
N GLY A 144 -6.97 -11.26 10.00
CA GLY A 144 -7.06 -11.94 11.29
C GLY A 144 -5.95 -11.47 12.22
N GLU A 145 -6.31 -10.97 13.40
CA GLU A 145 -5.39 -10.42 14.40
C GLU A 145 -5.68 -10.91 15.81
N THR A 146 -4.69 -10.71 16.67
CA THR A 146 -4.75 -10.90 18.11
C THR A 146 -4.38 -9.59 18.83
N GLU A 147 -4.31 -9.60 20.16
CA GLU A 147 -3.84 -8.45 20.96
C GLU A 147 -2.29 -8.32 20.99
N ASP A 148 -1.56 -9.18 20.28
CA ASP A 148 -0.11 -9.05 20.15
C ASP A 148 0.25 -7.71 19.54
N ALA A 149 1.21 -7.01 20.14
CA ALA A 149 1.60 -5.65 19.76
C ALA A 149 3.00 -5.57 19.11
N THR A 150 3.61 -6.70 18.79
CA THR A 150 4.99 -6.77 18.25
C THR A 150 5.20 -5.89 17.03
N ILE A 151 4.19 -5.77 16.14
CA ILE A 151 4.31 -4.91 14.95
C ILE A 151 4.43 -3.41 15.29
N ALA A 152 3.90 -2.98 16.42
CA ALA A 152 4.08 -1.60 16.89
C ALA A 152 5.54 -1.35 17.31
N ASP A 153 6.14 -2.27 18.07
CA ASP A 153 7.55 -2.20 18.45
C ASP A 153 8.47 -2.22 17.22
N ILE A 154 8.17 -3.08 16.23
CA ILE A 154 8.92 -3.14 14.96
C ILE A 154 8.81 -1.79 14.22
N ALA A 155 7.60 -1.23 14.09
CA ALA A 155 7.39 0.04 13.39
C ALA A 155 8.25 1.18 13.99
N VAL A 156 8.33 1.23 15.33
CA VAL A 156 9.18 2.20 16.04
C VAL A 156 10.66 1.87 15.88
N ALA A 157 11.04 0.61 16.06
CA ALA A 157 12.45 0.17 16.01
C ALA A 157 13.12 0.44 14.65
N VAL A 158 12.36 0.31 13.55
CA VAL A 158 12.87 0.57 12.19
C VAL A 158 12.61 2.00 11.72
N ASN A 159 12.04 2.85 12.58
CA ASN A 159 11.64 4.22 12.23
C ASN A 159 10.77 4.29 10.96
N ALA A 160 9.79 3.39 10.85
CA ALA A 160 8.93 3.31 9.66
C ALA A 160 8.07 4.58 9.47
N GLY A 161 7.74 5.28 10.56
CA GLY A 161 6.90 6.48 10.54
C GLY A 161 5.43 6.22 10.20
N GLN A 162 5.07 4.97 9.89
CA GLN A 162 3.74 4.56 9.44
C GLN A 162 3.40 3.17 9.95
N ILE A 163 2.12 2.98 10.30
CA ILE A 163 1.54 1.68 10.63
C ILE A 163 0.13 1.56 10.03
N LYS A 164 -0.20 0.41 9.45
CA LYS A 164 -1.54 0.05 9.01
C LYS A 164 -2.08 -1.03 9.96
N THR A 165 -2.93 -0.66 10.92
CA THR A 165 -3.35 -1.61 11.96
C THR A 165 -4.84 -1.56 12.30
N GLY A 166 -5.67 -1.08 11.38
CA GLY A 166 -7.13 -1.08 11.48
C GLY A 166 -7.70 0.12 12.21
N ALA A 167 -9.01 0.16 12.33
CA ALA A 167 -9.70 1.23 13.06
C ALA A 167 -9.47 1.08 14.58
N PRO A 168 -9.38 2.19 15.34
CA PRO A 168 -9.13 2.17 16.79
C PRO A 168 -10.42 1.82 17.56
N SER A 169 -11.01 0.66 17.29
CA SER A 169 -12.31 0.25 17.85
C SER A 169 -12.34 -1.18 18.42
N ARG A 170 -11.51 -2.09 17.92
CA ARG A 170 -11.41 -3.45 18.44
C ARG A 170 -10.12 -3.61 19.22
N THR A 171 -10.13 -4.44 20.28
CA THR A 171 -8.99 -4.64 21.18
C THR A 171 -7.75 -5.13 20.46
N ASP A 172 -7.93 -6.04 19.51
CA ASP A 172 -6.86 -6.57 18.65
C ASP A 172 -6.18 -5.47 17.79
N ARG A 173 -6.84 -4.35 17.55
CA ARG A 173 -6.27 -3.18 16.85
C ARG A 173 -5.76 -2.14 17.83
N VAL A 174 -6.58 -1.84 18.86
CA VAL A 174 -6.25 -0.83 19.88
C VAL A 174 -4.98 -1.20 20.66
N ALA A 175 -4.71 -2.50 20.87
CA ALA A 175 -3.48 -2.96 21.51
C ALA A 175 -2.21 -2.41 20.84
N LYS A 176 -2.18 -2.33 19.49
CA LYS A 176 -1.04 -1.78 18.74
C LYS A 176 -0.93 -0.27 18.94
N TYR A 177 -2.06 0.46 18.91
CA TYR A 177 -2.07 1.91 19.14
C TYR A 177 -1.65 2.27 20.57
N ASN A 178 -2.05 1.48 21.55
CA ASN A 178 -1.65 1.69 22.95
C ASN A 178 -0.16 1.37 23.19
N GLN A 179 0.44 0.54 22.37
CA GLN A 179 1.87 0.18 22.44
C GLN A 179 2.76 1.26 21.81
N LEU A 180 2.29 1.99 20.79
CA LEU A 180 2.96 3.14 20.18
C LEU A 180 3.08 4.32 21.13
#